data_88d839e00773f3b6cebe9ad6517177f1
#
_entry.id   88d839e00773f3b6cebe9ad6517177f1
#
_cell.length_a   1.000
_cell.length_b   1.000
_cell.length_c   1.000
_cell.angle_alpha   90.00
_cell.angle_beta   90.00
_cell.angle_gamma   90.00
#
_symmetry.space_group_name_H-M   'P 1'
#
loop_
_entity.id
_entity.type
_entity.pdbx_description
1 polymer ?
#
loop_
_entity_poly.entity_id
_entity_poly.type
_entity_poly.pdbx_seq_one_letter_code
_entity_poly.pdbx_strand_id
1 'polypeptide(L)'
;PGASVVLSDLDGPALSLAAENRQLHEAPVALIQGDLLSWLADESTDVILANPPYVDAEDMAALPPEYLHEPQLALDGWMDGMDLVPTLLIDAARTLKRNGILILEVGNSLQAFDAISAHLNPVWVDLAHGGHGVAILTKTELSIWRGMTDNLGSRVGV
;
A
#
# COMPACT_ATOMS: atom_id res chain seq x y z
N PRO A 1 5.89 -6.10 -22.44
CA PRO A 1 7.24 -6.44 -22.83
C PRO A 1 8.22 -5.58 -22.06
N GLY A 2 9.03 -6.20 -21.19
CA GLY A 2 10.19 -5.56 -20.57
C GLY A 2 10.02 -4.95 -19.18
N ALA A 3 8.88 -5.07 -18.50
CA ALA A 3 8.78 -4.69 -17.10
C ALA A 3 9.41 -5.75 -16.20
N SER A 4 10.22 -5.34 -15.22
CA SER A 4 10.67 -6.17 -14.13
C SER A 4 9.66 -6.03 -13.00
N VAL A 5 9.03 -7.14 -12.60
CA VAL A 5 8.00 -7.14 -11.56
C VAL A 5 8.49 -7.92 -10.34
N VAL A 6 8.26 -7.34 -9.18
CA VAL A 6 8.51 -7.98 -7.88
C VAL A 6 7.20 -7.96 -7.09
N LEU A 7 6.84 -9.09 -6.52
CA LEU A 7 5.77 -9.22 -5.54
C LEU A 7 6.40 -9.43 -4.17
N SER A 8 5.98 -8.66 -3.18
CA SER A 8 6.43 -8.80 -1.80
C SER A 8 5.26 -9.01 -0.86
N ASP A 9 5.49 -9.80 0.16
CA ASP A 9 4.57 -10.02 1.27
C ASP A 9 5.36 -10.24 2.56
N LEU A 10 4.76 -9.93 3.68
CA LEU A 10 5.32 -10.24 5.00
C LEU A 10 5.11 -11.72 5.34
N ASP A 11 4.00 -12.30 4.89
CA ASP A 11 3.59 -13.67 5.20
C ASP A 11 4.28 -14.70 4.28
N GLY A 12 5.06 -15.61 4.87
CA GLY A 12 5.74 -16.68 4.15
C GLY A 12 4.80 -17.69 3.47
N PRO A 13 3.74 -18.15 4.11
CA PRO A 13 2.66 -18.94 3.50
C PRO A 13 2.03 -18.29 2.27
N ALA A 14 1.70 -16.99 2.31
CA ALA A 14 1.17 -16.26 1.17
C ALA A 14 2.18 -16.25 -0.01
N LEU A 15 3.47 -16.03 0.29
CA LEU A 15 4.52 -16.12 -0.73
C LEU A 15 4.71 -17.51 -1.32
N SER A 16 4.47 -18.57 -0.54
CA SER A 16 4.51 -19.94 -1.05
C SER A 16 3.39 -20.16 -2.07
N LEU A 17 2.17 -19.73 -1.78
CA LEU A 17 1.05 -19.78 -2.72
C LEU A 17 1.31 -18.92 -3.96
N ALA A 18 1.89 -17.73 -3.78
CA ALA A 18 2.30 -16.87 -4.89
C ALA A 18 3.35 -17.55 -5.79
N ALA A 19 4.27 -18.35 -5.21
CA ALA A 19 5.25 -19.11 -5.97
C ALA A 19 4.59 -20.22 -6.82
N GLU A 20 3.60 -20.91 -6.30
CA GLU A 20 2.81 -21.90 -7.04
C GLU A 20 2.05 -21.23 -8.19
N ASN A 21 1.37 -20.09 -7.94
CA ASN A 21 0.66 -19.32 -8.96
C ASN A 21 1.63 -18.81 -10.05
N ARG A 22 2.80 -18.29 -9.65
CA ARG A 22 3.85 -17.87 -10.57
C ARG A 22 4.26 -19.01 -11.51
N GLN A 23 4.44 -20.21 -10.99
CA GLN A 23 4.81 -21.38 -11.78
C GLN A 23 3.68 -21.81 -12.72
N LEU A 24 2.44 -21.85 -12.21
CA LEU A 24 1.25 -22.24 -12.97
C LEU A 24 1.01 -21.31 -14.18
N HIS A 25 1.25 -20.02 -14.01
CA HIS A 25 1.01 -19.00 -15.04
C HIS A 25 2.27 -18.60 -15.79
N GLU A 26 3.41 -19.26 -15.55
CA GLU A 26 4.71 -18.93 -16.16
C GLU A 26 5.05 -17.43 -16.04
N ALA A 27 4.64 -16.79 -14.93
CA ALA A 27 4.76 -15.35 -14.76
C ALA A 27 6.21 -14.95 -14.43
N PRO A 28 6.83 -13.99 -15.16
CA PRO A 28 8.20 -13.53 -14.90
C PRO A 28 8.26 -12.54 -13.73
N VAL A 29 7.88 -13.00 -12.53
CA VAL A 29 7.80 -12.19 -11.29
C VAL A 29 8.81 -12.71 -10.28
N ALA A 30 9.60 -11.83 -9.67
CA ALA A 30 10.41 -12.17 -8.49
C ALA A 30 9.54 -12.11 -7.23
N LEU A 31 9.84 -12.94 -6.24
CA LEU A 31 9.15 -12.97 -4.95
C LEU A 31 10.13 -12.61 -3.84
N ILE A 32 9.73 -11.72 -2.94
CA ILE A 32 10.53 -11.28 -1.79
C ILE A 32 9.67 -11.30 -0.55
N GLN A 33 10.18 -11.88 0.53
CA GLN A 33 9.60 -11.68 1.85
C GLN A 33 10.13 -10.38 2.44
N GLY A 34 9.23 -9.45 2.75
CA GLY A 34 9.61 -8.14 3.26
C GLY A 34 8.42 -7.39 3.84
N ASP A 35 8.73 -6.46 4.74
CA ASP A 35 7.76 -5.58 5.37
C ASP A 35 7.58 -4.31 4.52
N LEU A 36 6.38 -4.12 4.00
CA LEU A 36 6.01 -3.03 3.09
C LEU A 36 7.09 -2.81 1.99
N LEU A 37 7.72 -1.64 1.97
CA LEU A 37 8.74 -1.24 0.99
C LEU A 37 10.13 -1.09 1.63
N SER A 38 10.33 -1.55 2.87
CA SER A 38 11.57 -1.38 3.63
C SER A 38 12.80 -1.97 2.95
N TRP A 39 12.62 -3.03 2.17
CA TRP A 39 13.67 -3.75 1.45
C TRP A 39 14.08 -3.08 0.12
N LEU A 40 13.30 -2.14 -0.40
CA LEU A 40 13.61 -1.43 -1.63
C LEU A 40 14.68 -0.36 -1.42
N ALA A 41 15.60 -0.24 -2.37
CA ALA A 41 16.53 0.87 -2.41
C ALA A 41 15.84 2.20 -2.80
N ASP A 42 16.47 3.30 -2.46
CA ASP A 42 16.00 4.63 -2.83
C ASP A 42 15.96 4.77 -4.36
N GLU A 43 14.93 5.45 -4.86
CA GLU A 43 14.75 5.77 -6.28
C GLU A 43 14.92 4.57 -7.24
N SER A 44 14.46 3.38 -6.81
CA SER A 44 14.64 2.14 -7.55
C SER A 44 13.41 1.70 -8.35
N THR A 45 12.21 2.22 -8.04
CA THR A 45 10.93 1.70 -8.53
C THR A 45 10.18 2.71 -9.36
N ASP A 46 9.62 2.28 -10.48
CA ASP A 46 8.82 3.15 -11.37
C ASP A 46 7.36 3.19 -10.96
N VAL A 47 6.79 2.04 -10.55
CA VAL A 47 5.38 1.90 -10.15
C VAL A 47 5.30 1.01 -8.92
N ILE A 48 4.56 1.45 -7.92
CA ILE A 48 4.17 0.66 -6.76
C ILE A 48 2.66 0.43 -6.83
N LEU A 49 2.24 -0.84 -6.72
CA LEU A 49 0.85 -1.22 -6.52
C LEU A 49 0.72 -1.73 -5.09
N ALA A 50 -0.14 -1.12 -4.30
CA ALA A 50 -0.35 -1.49 -2.91
C ALA A 50 -1.84 -1.62 -2.58
N ASN A 51 -2.18 -2.74 -1.97
CA ASN A 51 -3.47 -2.99 -1.34
C ASN A 51 -3.19 -3.48 0.09
N PRO A 52 -2.79 -2.57 1.01
CA PRO A 52 -2.52 -2.95 2.39
C PRO A 52 -3.81 -3.34 3.10
N PRO A 53 -3.76 -4.05 4.24
CA PRO A 53 -4.92 -4.26 5.10
C PRO A 53 -5.54 -2.92 5.49
N TYR A 54 -6.83 -2.74 5.21
CA TYR A 54 -7.57 -1.50 5.50
C TYR A 54 -8.91 -1.75 6.21
N VAL A 55 -9.19 -2.98 6.62
CA VAL A 55 -10.43 -3.33 7.34
C VAL A 55 -10.28 -2.88 8.79
N ASP A 56 -11.17 -1.99 9.24
CA ASP A 56 -11.20 -1.58 10.63
C ASP A 56 -11.80 -2.64 11.57
N ALA A 57 -11.69 -2.43 12.88
CA ALA A 57 -12.12 -3.40 13.88
C ALA A 57 -13.66 -3.64 13.86
N GLU A 58 -14.46 -2.66 13.40
CA GLU A 58 -15.93 -2.80 13.33
C GLU A 58 -16.30 -3.63 12.09
N ASP A 59 -15.70 -3.34 10.95
CA ASP A 59 -15.91 -4.06 9.70
C ASP A 59 -15.37 -5.51 9.80
N MET A 60 -14.26 -5.73 10.52
CA MET A 60 -13.75 -7.09 10.80
C MET A 60 -14.78 -7.98 11.48
N ALA A 61 -15.57 -7.43 12.39
CA ALA A 61 -16.61 -8.19 13.11
C ALA A 61 -17.83 -8.53 12.22
N ALA A 62 -17.98 -7.84 11.09
CA ALA A 62 -19.09 -7.97 10.15
C ALA A 62 -18.73 -8.73 8.86
N LEU A 63 -17.49 -9.18 8.70
CA LEU A 63 -17.02 -9.86 7.49
C LEU A 63 -17.81 -11.14 7.18
N PRO A 64 -18.15 -11.37 5.90
CA PRO A 64 -18.76 -12.62 5.46
C PRO A 64 -17.87 -13.85 5.76
N PRO A 65 -18.48 -15.07 5.88
CA PRO A 65 -17.74 -16.28 6.26
C PRO A 65 -16.58 -16.66 5.35
N GLU A 66 -16.60 -16.27 4.08
CA GLU A 66 -15.53 -16.51 3.10
C GLU A 66 -14.20 -15.85 3.50
N TYR A 67 -14.24 -14.70 4.19
CA TYR A 67 -13.05 -14.02 4.69
C TYR A 67 -12.39 -14.69 5.90
N LEU A 68 -13.09 -15.65 6.55
CA LEU A 68 -12.51 -16.46 7.64
C LEU A 68 -11.35 -17.36 7.16
N HIS A 69 -11.20 -17.55 5.88
CA HIS A 69 -10.11 -18.31 5.26
C HIS A 69 -8.87 -17.46 4.95
N GLU A 70 -8.99 -16.14 5.05
CA GLU A 70 -7.87 -15.23 4.87
C GLU A 70 -7.05 -15.09 6.16
N PRO A 71 -5.72 -14.94 6.09
CA PRO A 71 -4.93 -14.61 7.27
C PRO A 71 -5.43 -13.31 7.90
N GLN A 72 -5.63 -13.30 9.22
CA GLN A 72 -6.07 -12.10 9.94
C GLN A 72 -5.13 -10.91 9.64
N LEU A 73 -3.84 -11.15 9.51
CA LEU A 73 -2.83 -10.14 9.16
C LEU A 73 -3.08 -9.46 7.80
N ALA A 74 -3.77 -10.14 6.87
CA ALA A 74 -4.09 -9.60 5.54
C ALA A 74 -5.33 -8.69 5.54
N LEU A 75 -6.14 -8.71 6.59
CA LEU A 75 -7.38 -7.96 6.71
C LEU A 75 -7.30 -6.85 7.75
N ASP A 76 -6.58 -7.11 8.86
CA ASP A 76 -6.55 -6.25 10.04
C ASP A 76 -5.75 -4.97 9.78
N GLY A 77 -6.45 -3.89 9.51
CA GLY A 77 -5.91 -2.53 9.43
C GLY A 77 -5.77 -1.85 10.80
N TRP A 78 -5.90 -2.61 11.90
CA TRP A 78 -5.89 -2.16 13.27
C TRP A 78 -7.12 -1.29 13.60
N MET A 79 -6.98 -0.31 14.49
CA MET A 79 -8.16 0.40 15.04
C MET A 79 -8.94 1.21 14.01
N ASP A 80 -8.26 1.82 13.05
CA ASP A 80 -8.87 2.69 12.02
C ASP A 80 -8.61 2.23 10.57
N GLY A 81 -8.03 1.06 10.40
CA GLY A 81 -7.72 0.49 9.08
C GLY A 81 -6.56 1.16 8.34
N MET A 82 -5.87 2.13 8.96
CA MET A 82 -4.90 2.98 8.26
C MET A 82 -3.50 3.01 8.89
N ASP A 83 -3.22 2.20 9.92
CA ASP A 83 -1.95 2.26 10.68
C ASP A 83 -0.70 2.03 9.82
N LEU A 84 -0.80 1.22 8.76
CA LEU A 84 0.32 0.95 7.86
C LEU A 84 0.52 2.03 6.79
N VAL A 85 -0.51 2.82 6.48
CA VAL A 85 -0.50 3.76 5.36
C VAL A 85 0.54 4.86 5.51
N PRO A 86 0.74 5.51 6.67
CA PRO A 86 1.78 6.52 6.83
C PRO A 86 3.18 5.98 6.51
N THR A 87 3.51 4.78 6.99
CA THR A 87 4.79 4.14 6.71
C THR A 87 4.93 3.82 5.22
N LEU A 88 3.88 3.31 4.60
CA LEU A 88 3.86 3.03 3.16
C LEU A 88 4.08 4.30 2.33
N LEU A 89 3.43 5.42 2.67
CA LEU A 89 3.59 6.70 1.96
C LEU A 89 5.02 7.26 2.11
N ILE A 90 5.61 7.17 3.31
CA ILE A 90 7.00 7.59 3.57
C ILE A 90 7.97 6.75 2.74
N ASP A 91 7.80 5.45 2.75
CA ASP A 91 8.65 4.53 1.99
C ASP A 91 8.45 4.69 0.48
N ALA A 92 7.23 4.90 -0.01
CA ALA A 92 6.96 5.20 -1.41
C ALA A 92 7.64 6.52 -1.83
N ALA A 93 7.59 7.55 -0.95
CA ALA A 93 8.31 8.80 -1.18
C ALA A 93 9.83 8.59 -1.28
N ARG A 94 10.40 7.58 -0.68
CA ARG A 94 11.84 7.25 -0.74
C ARG A 94 12.16 6.41 -1.97
N THR A 95 11.40 5.36 -2.21
CA THR A 95 11.75 4.30 -3.17
C THR A 95 11.35 4.57 -4.61
N LEU A 96 10.33 5.41 -4.84
CA LEU A 96 9.92 5.80 -6.18
C LEU A 96 10.99 6.65 -6.88
N LYS A 97 11.22 6.38 -8.15
CA LYS A 97 12.00 7.23 -9.04
C LYS A 97 11.27 8.56 -9.28
N ARG A 98 11.96 9.53 -9.87
CA ARG A 98 11.49 10.90 -10.11
C ARG A 98 10.08 11.00 -10.71
N ASN A 99 9.75 10.15 -11.68
CA ASN A 99 8.45 10.13 -12.34
C ASN A 99 7.61 8.92 -11.93
N GLY A 100 7.97 8.29 -10.82
CA GLY A 100 7.27 7.11 -10.31
C GLY A 100 5.95 7.45 -9.66
N ILE A 101 5.07 6.46 -9.61
CA ILE A 101 3.73 6.56 -9.04
C ILE A 101 3.45 5.42 -8.05
N LEU A 102 2.68 5.76 -7.03
CA LEU A 102 2.02 4.80 -6.14
C LEU A 102 0.56 4.70 -6.56
N ILE A 103 0.06 3.50 -6.75
CA ILE A 103 -1.35 3.17 -6.89
C ILE A 103 -1.74 2.44 -5.62
N LEU A 104 -2.60 3.06 -4.83
CA LEU A 104 -2.97 2.63 -3.48
C LEU A 104 -4.47 2.38 -3.42
N GLU A 105 -4.88 1.19 -2.98
CA GLU A 105 -6.25 0.89 -2.63
C GLU A 105 -6.45 1.11 -1.12
N VAL A 106 -7.47 1.87 -0.76
CA VAL A 106 -7.88 2.16 0.63
C VAL A 106 -9.32 1.72 0.89
N GLY A 107 -10.00 1.18 -0.09
CA GLY A 107 -11.36 0.64 0.01
C GLY A 107 -12.35 1.61 0.65
N ASN A 108 -13.03 1.18 1.69
CA ASN A 108 -14.01 1.97 2.44
C ASN A 108 -13.39 2.99 3.40
N SER A 109 -12.07 2.92 3.65
CA SER A 109 -11.38 3.78 4.63
C SER A 109 -10.99 5.16 4.08
N LEU A 110 -11.71 5.67 3.07
CA LEU A 110 -11.48 6.98 2.44
C LEU A 110 -11.41 8.13 3.46
N GLN A 111 -12.31 8.16 4.43
CA GLN A 111 -12.35 9.24 5.43
C GLN A 111 -11.13 9.20 6.35
N ALA A 112 -10.69 8.02 6.76
CA ALA A 112 -9.48 7.84 7.55
C ALA A 112 -8.24 8.20 6.73
N PHE A 113 -8.21 7.81 5.44
CA PHE A 113 -7.14 8.20 4.52
C PHE A 113 -7.05 9.72 4.35
N ASP A 114 -8.16 10.43 4.19
CA ASP A 114 -8.17 11.90 4.06
C ASP A 114 -7.55 12.58 5.28
N ALA A 115 -7.77 12.04 6.48
CA ALA A 115 -7.18 12.58 7.70
C ALA A 115 -5.64 12.43 7.74
N ILE A 116 -5.11 11.30 7.24
CA ILE A 116 -3.67 11.02 7.18
C ILE A 116 -3.02 11.79 6.03
N SER A 117 -3.69 11.84 4.89
CA SER A 117 -3.18 12.37 3.64
C SER A 117 -3.40 13.87 3.46
N ALA A 118 -3.66 14.62 4.55
CA ALA A 118 -3.81 16.06 4.50
C ALA A 118 -2.69 16.71 3.68
N HIS A 119 -3.06 17.51 2.67
CA HIS A 119 -2.19 18.11 1.65
C HIS A 119 -1.71 17.21 0.49
N LEU A 120 -2.08 15.93 0.45
CA LEU A 120 -2.02 15.15 -0.78
C LEU A 120 -3.25 15.44 -1.65
N ASN A 121 -3.06 15.43 -2.96
CA ASN A 121 -4.14 15.58 -3.94
C ASN A 121 -4.18 14.33 -4.82
N PRO A 122 -4.61 13.17 -4.29
CA PRO A 122 -4.62 11.94 -5.06
C PRO A 122 -5.57 12.05 -6.26
N VAL A 123 -5.19 11.45 -7.36
CA VAL A 123 -6.11 11.21 -8.46
C VAL A 123 -6.90 9.95 -8.13
N TRP A 124 -8.19 10.10 -7.85
CA TRP A 124 -9.08 8.97 -7.62
C TRP A 124 -9.47 8.30 -8.91
N VAL A 125 -9.44 6.97 -8.93
CA VAL A 125 -9.76 6.16 -10.11
C VAL A 125 -11.15 5.55 -9.96
N ASP A 126 -12.01 5.82 -10.93
CA ASP A 126 -13.30 5.13 -11.07
C ASP A 126 -13.12 3.86 -11.90
N LEU A 127 -13.45 2.71 -11.32
CA LEU A 127 -13.35 1.43 -12.00
C LEU A 127 -14.66 1.07 -12.72
N ALA A 128 -14.58 0.66 -13.99
CA ALA A 128 -15.73 0.43 -14.86
C ALA A 128 -16.70 -0.68 -14.37
N HIS A 129 -16.21 -1.59 -13.52
CA HIS A 129 -16.98 -2.75 -13.03
C HIS A 129 -17.25 -2.71 -11.53
N GLY A 130 -17.20 -1.54 -10.94
CA GLY A 130 -17.28 -1.35 -9.48
C GLY A 130 -15.92 -1.37 -8.80
N GLY A 131 -15.90 -1.02 -7.53
CA GLY A 131 -14.70 -0.74 -6.75
C GLY A 131 -14.48 0.77 -6.63
N HIS A 132 -14.05 1.20 -5.45
CA HIS A 132 -13.76 2.60 -5.13
C HIS A 132 -12.57 2.64 -4.18
N GLY A 133 -12.06 3.83 -3.91
CA GLY A 133 -10.95 3.99 -2.99
C GLY A 133 -9.59 3.62 -3.59
N VAL A 134 -9.43 3.75 -4.91
CA VAL A 134 -8.13 3.60 -5.57
C VAL A 134 -7.56 4.97 -5.87
N ALA A 135 -6.42 5.29 -5.26
CA ALA A 135 -5.70 6.56 -5.39
C ALA A 135 -4.42 6.40 -6.21
N ILE A 136 -4.13 7.35 -7.08
CA ILE A 136 -2.83 7.50 -7.73
C ILE A 136 -2.12 8.71 -7.12
N LEU A 137 -0.90 8.48 -6.63
CA LEU A 137 -0.04 9.49 -6.02
C LEU A 137 1.31 9.51 -6.74
N THR A 138 1.81 10.70 -7.05
CA THR A 138 3.12 10.87 -7.67
C THR A 138 4.24 10.95 -6.63
N LYS A 139 5.45 10.57 -7.03
CA LYS A 139 6.68 10.78 -6.23
C LYS A 139 6.78 12.22 -5.72
N THR A 140 6.42 13.20 -6.55
CA THR A 140 6.52 14.63 -6.20
C THR A 140 5.58 14.98 -5.05
N GLU A 141 4.30 14.58 -5.13
CA GLU A 141 3.32 14.81 -4.08
C GLU A 141 3.73 14.15 -2.77
N LEU A 142 4.13 12.90 -2.82
CA LEU A 142 4.61 12.15 -1.66
C LEU A 142 5.83 12.80 -1.00
N SER A 143 6.77 13.33 -1.79
CA SER A 143 7.97 14.01 -1.26
C SER A 143 7.63 15.34 -0.56
N ILE A 144 6.67 16.09 -1.11
CA ILE A 144 6.19 17.34 -0.50
C ILE A 144 5.48 17.04 0.82
N TRP A 145 4.56 16.08 0.81
CA TRP A 145 3.81 15.65 1.98
C TRP A 145 4.75 15.18 3.11
N ARG A 146 5.72 14.34 2.80
CA ARG A 146 6.73 13.89 3.77
C ARG A 146 7.49 15.04 4.40
N GLY A 147 7.95 16.01 3.58
CA GLY A 147 8.65 17.18 4.11
C GLY A 147 7.80 18.06 5.03
N MET A 148 6.48 18.08 4.85
CA MET A 148 5.56 18.78 5.75
C MET A 148 5.38 18.03 7.08
N THR A 149 5.23 16.70 7.05
CA THR A 149 5.06 15.87 8.25
C THR A 149 6.31 15.86 9.11
N ASP A 150 7.50 15.77 8.52
CA ASP A 150 8.79 15.85 9.23
C ASP A 150 8.95 17.20 9.96
N ASN A 151 8.50 18.31 9.37
CA ASN A 151 8.54 19.65 9.96
C ASN A 151 7.53 19.83 11.12
N LEU A 152 6.39 19.15 11.08
CA LEU A 152 5.39 19.19 12.15
C LEU A 152 5.87 18.38 13.36
N GLY A 153 6.46 17.21 13.16
CA GLY A 153 7.05 16.40 14.24
C GLY A 153 8.19 17.09 14.98
N SER A 154 8.98 17.89 14.28
CA SER A 154 10.10 18.65 14.89
C SER A 154 9.65 19.88 15.71
N ARG A 155 8.40 20.35 15.57
CA ARG A 155 7.86 21.49 16.34
C ARG A 155 7.14 21.09 17.63
N VAL A 156 6.85 19.82 17.83
CA VAL A 156 6.15 19.31 19.03
C VAL A 156 7.13 18.77 20.08
N GLY A 157 8.42 18.78 19.79
CA GLY A 157 9.50 18.25 20.62
C GLY A 157 10.32 19.34 21.34
N VAL A 158 9.66 20.41 21.90
CA VAL A 158 10.32 21.35 22.81
C VAL A 158 9.52 21.48 24.09
#